data_e6f9c1c6b7d8e212ca245c8b0b0e1170
#
_entry.id   e6f9c1c6b7d8e212ca245c8b0b0e1170
#
_cell.length_a   1.000
_cell.length_b   1.000
_cell.length_c   1.000
_cell.angle_alpha   90.00
_cell.angle_beta   90.00
_cell.angle_gamma   90.00
#
_symmetry.space_group_name_H-M   'P 1'
#
loop_
_entity.id
_entity.type
_entity.pdbx_description
1 polymer ?
#
loop_
_entity_poly.entity_id
_entity_poly.type
_entity_poly.pdbx_seq_one_letter_code
_entity_poly.pdbx_strand_id
1 'polypeptide(L)'
;MMAGKRRKSRRKQRTKTQLFVKKGRLQWVNILLVLAAMVGMVWYIQHNWAVKSRVTATAPTTTHAAFIKKLVPAAQQLDQQYHVLASITLSQAILESDWGQSTNATENNNLFGVKSTSGRLMTTQEYYDGAYHTVKRRFAVYDSWHASLVDHAKKLAYGTTWDSQHYAAVIK
;
A
#
# COMPACT_ATOMS: atom_id res chain seq x y z
N MET A 1 11.52 -33.09 71.98
CA MET A 1 11.75 -33.90 70.77
C MET A 1 10.51 -33.89 69.89
N MET A 2 10.46 -33.09 68.79
CA MET A 2 9.33 -33.07 67.84
C MET A 2 9.86 -33.49 66.49
N ALA A 3 9.36 -34.63 66.00
CA ALA A 3 9.75 -35.21 64.71
C ALA A 3 8.97 -34.54 63.55
N GLY A 4 9.66 -33.84 62.72
CA GLY A 4 9.10 -33.18 61.51
C GLY A 4 8.76 -34.18 60.42
N LYS A 5 7.48 -34.22 60.04
CA LYS A 5 6.93 -35.07 58.97
C LYS A 5 7.24 -34.46 57.65
N ARG A 6 8.20 -35.00 56.86
CA ARG A 6 8.52 -34.60 55.48
C ARG A 6 7.35 -34.96 54.55
N ARG A 7 6.69 -33.95 53.96
CA ARG A 7 5.71 -34.11 52.88
C ARG A 7 6.46 -34.42 51.55
N LYS A 8 6.28 -35.63 51.03
CA LYS A 8 6.71 -36.01 49.67
C LYS A 8 5.84 -35.30 48.61
N SER A 9 6.46 -34.40 47.85
CA SER A 9 5.84 -33.77 46.70
C SER A 9 5.65 -34.83 45.60
N ARG A 10 4.39 -35.11 45.25
CA ARG A 10 4.02 -35.93 44.11
C ARG A 10 4.23 -35.10 42.84
N ARG A 11 5.33 -35.34 42.15
CA ARG A 11 5.61 -34.82 40.81
C ARG A 11 4.60 -35.42 39.85
N LYS A 12 3.65 -34.59 39.33
CA LYS A 12 2.65 -34.94 38.30
C LYS A 12 3.38 -35.22 37.02
N GLN A 13 3.51 -36.48 36.62
CA GLN A 13 4.04 -36.84 35.30
C GLN A 13 3.06 -36.34 34.26
N ARG A 14 3.51 -35.41 33.41
CA ARG A 14 2.82 -34.99 32.20
C ARG A 14 2.88 -36.16 31.21
N THR A 15 1.77 -36.85 31.00
CA THR A 15 1.60 -37.82 29.93
C THR A 15 1.75 -37.09 28.62
N LYS A 16 2.84 -37.35 27.90
CA LYS A 16 3.00 -36.90 26.50
C LYS A 16 1.95 -37.67 25.69
N THR A 17 1.00 -36.94 25.12
CA THR A 17 -0.02 -37.48 24.21
C THR A 17 0.69 -37.95 22.94
N GLN A 18 0.81 -39.27 22.75
CA GLN A 18 1.41 -39.84 21.55
C GLN A 18 0.32 -39.91 20.48
N LEU A 19 0.28 -38.91 19.61
CA LEU A 19 -0.76 -38.75 18.57
C LEU A 19 -0.64 -39.79 17.42
N PHE A 20 0.57 -40.29 17.15
CA PHE A 20 0.81 -41.15 15.97
C PHE A 20 1.24 -42.57 16.29
N VAL A 21 1.77 -42.84 17.50
CA VAL A 21 2.21 -44.19 17.91
C VAL A 21 1.67 -44.51 19.29
N LYS A 22 0.92 -45.62 19.41
CA LYS A 22 0.40 -46.15 20.68
C LYS A 22 0.85 -47.62 20.83
N LYS A 23 1.56 -47.93 21.94
CA LYS A 23 2.13 -49.26 22.22
C LYS A 23 2.96 -49.87 21.05
N GLY A 24 3.81 -49.03 20.39
CA GLY A 24 4.68 -49.48 19.32
C GLY A 24 3.96 -49.78 17.96
N ARG A 25 2.66 -49.52 17.85
CA ARG A 25 1.90 -49.66 16.60
C ARG A 25 1.56 -48.28 16.03
N LEU A 26 1.82 -48.12 14.73
CA LEU A 26 1.51 -46.91 13.98
C LEU A 26 -0.03 -46.77 13.89
N GLN A 27 -0.54 -45.60 14.26
CA GLN A 27 -1.97 -45.30 14.19
C GLN A 27 -2.33 -44.77 12.81
N TRP A 28 -2.56 -45.65 11.86
CA TRP A 28 -2.91 -45.30 10.49
C TRP A 28 -4.13 -44.38 10.37
N VAL A 29 -5.10 -44.50 11.24
CA VAL A 29 -6.30 -43.65 11.26
C VAL A 29 -5.94 -42.18 11.56
N ASN A 30 -5.06 -41.95 12.54
CA ASN A 30 -4.65 -40.60 12.85
C ASN A 30 -3.79 -39.97 11.73
N ILE A 31 -2.99 -40.79 11.05
CA ILE A 31 -2.20 -40.36 9.90
C ILE A 31 -3.13 -39.98 8.74
N LEU A 32 -4.13 -40.78 8.43
CA LEU A 32 -5.11 -40.48 7.38
C LEU A 32 -5.91 -39.21 7.70
N LEU A 33 -6.30 -39.01 8.96
CA LEU A 33 -7.00 -37.76 9.35
C LEU A 33 -6.12 -36.51 9.17
N VAL A 34 -4.83 -36.60 9.49
CA VAL A 34 -3.90 -35.47 9.29
C VAL A 34 -3.68 -35.21 7.80
N LEU A 35 -3.55 -36.27 6.99
CA LEU A 35 -3.43 -36.14 5.53
C LEU A 35 -4.70 -35.53 4.92
N ALA A 36 -5.87 -35.97 5.33
CA ALA A 36 -7.15 -35.43 4.88
C ALA A 36 -7.28 -33.92 5.28
N ALA A 37 -6.87 -33.57 6.50
CA ALA A 37 -6.86 -32.18 6.95
C ALA A 37 -5.88 -31.31 6.14
N MET A 38 -4.70 -31.84 5.81
CA MET A 38 -3.73 -31.12 4.96
C MET A 38 -4.25 -30.94 3.53
N VAL A 39 -4.84 -31.94 2.93
CA VAL A 39 -5.45 -31.83 1.59
C VAL A 39 -6.59 -30.83 1.61
N GLY A 40 -7.46 -30.88 2.62
CA GLY A 40 -8.54 -29.90 2.81
C GLY A 40 -8.03 -28.48 2.99
N MET A 41 -6.93 -28.30 3.73
CA MET A 41 -6.30 -27.00 3.94
C MET A 41 -5.67 -26.46 2.65
N VAL A 42 -4.98 -27.30 1.87
CA VAL A 42 -4.41 -26.91 0.58
C VAL A 42 -5.54 -26.55 -0.41
N TRP A 43 -6.59 -27.35 -0.47
CA TRP A 43 -7.77 -27.04 -1.28
C TRP A 43 -8.43 -25.74 -0.87
N TYR A 44 -8.60 -25.50 0.44
CA TYR A 44 -9.16 -24.25 0.98
C TYR A 44 -8.30 -23.03 0.64
N ILE A 45 -6.97 -23.16 0.79
CA ILE A 45 -6.03 -22.09 0.43
C ILE A 45 -6.09 -21.80 -1.07
N GLN A 46 -6.05 -22.82 -1.92
CA GLN A 46 -6.11 -22.67 -3.37
C GLN A 46 -7.45 -22.07 -3.81
N HIS A 47 -8.56 -22.53 -3.21
CA HIS A 47 -9.89 -22.04 -3.54
C HIS A 47 -10.06 -20.58 -3.12
N ASN A 48 -9.67 -20.23 -1.91
CA ASN A 48 -9.75 -18.84 -1.42
C ASN A 48 -8.73 -17.91 -2.09
N TRP A 49 -7.57 -18.42 -2.46
CA TRP A 49 -6.60 -17.62 -3.20
C TRP A 49 -7.08 -17.35 -4.63
N ALA A 50 -7.65 -18.34 -5.29
CA ALA A 50 -8.26 -18.16 -6.60
C ALA A 50 -9.46 -17.19 -6.57
N VAL A 51 -10.21 -17.14 -5.46
CA VAL A 51 -11.30 -16.17 -5.26
C VAL A 51 -10.75 -14.76 -5.00
N LYS A 52 -9.64 -14.61 -4.25
CA LYS A 52 -8.98 -13.30 -4.05
C LYS A 52 -8.22 -12.82 -5.29
N SER A 53 -7.73 -13.71 -6.12
CA SER A 53 -7.06 -13.36 -7.40
C SER A 53 -8.06 -12.97 -8.49
N ARG A 54 -9.34 -13.23 -8.30
CA ARG A 54 -10.44 -12.58 -9.02
C ARG A 54 -10.86 -11.26 -8.33
N VAL A 55 -9.91 -10.46 -7.89
CA VAL A 55 -10.07 -9.04 -8.08
C VAL A 55 -10.08 -8.91 -9.59
N THR A 56 -11.29 -8.90 -10.15
CA THR A 56 -11.52 -8.42 -11.50
C THR A 56 -10.74 -7.12 -11.58
N ALA A 57 -9.58 -7.17 -12.25
CA ALA A 57 -9.04 -5.97 -12.81
C ALA A 57 -10.17 -5.49 -13.72
N THR A 58 -11.06 -4.66 -13.19
CA THR A 58 -12.05 -3.95 -13.97
C THR A 58 -11.20 -3.30 -15.04
N ALA A 59 -11.39 -3.72 -16.28
CA ALA A 59 -10.65 -3.12 -17.40
C ALA A 59 -10.77 -1.61 -17.19
N PRO A 60 -9.64 -0.87 -17.18
CA PRO A 60 -9.68 0.54 -16.85
C PRO A 60 -10.77 1.17 -17.70
N THR A 61 -11.68 1.93 -17.08
CA THR A 61 -12.71 2.63 -17.84
C THR A 61 -12.01 3.39 -18.97
N THR A 62 -12.68 3.58 -20.09
CA THR A 62 -12.08 4.31 -21.24
C THR A 62 -11.43 5.62 -20.82
N THR A 63 -11.98 6.27 -19.79
CA THR A 63 -11.47 7.48 -19.14
C THR A 63 -10.12 7.26 -18.43
N HIS A 64 -9.97 6.18 -17.65
CA HIS A 64 -8.73 5.86 -16.94
C HIS A 64 -7.61 5.46 -17.89
N ALA A 65 -7.93 4.65 -18.92
CA ALA A 65 -6.98 4.29 -19.96
C ALA A 65 -6.52 5.52 -20.78
N ALA A 66 -7.43 6.43 -21.06
CA ALA A 66 -7.12 7.69 -21.76
C ALA A 66 -6.22 8.60 -20.91
N PHE A 67 -6.46 8.70 -19.59
CA PHE A 67 -5.62 9.45 -18.67
C PHE A 67 -4.18 8.90 -18.67
N ILE A 68 -4.01 7.61 -18.48
CA ILE A 68 -2.69 6.97 -18.51
C ILE A 68 -2.02 7.21 -19.87
N LYS A 69 -2.71 6.93 -20.99
CA LYS A 69 -2.18 7.11 -22.34
C LYS A 69 -1.70 8.53 -22.58
N LYS A 70 -2.40 9.52 -22.04
CA LYS A 70 -2.04 10.94 -22.16
C LYS A 70 -0.76 11.28 -21.41
N LEU A 71 -0.51 10.68 -20.24
CA LEU A 71 0.61 11.04 -19.36
C LEU A 71 1.87 10.20 -19.60
N VAL A 72 1.74 8.96 -20.07
CA VAL A 72 2.86 8.02 -20.24
C VAL A 72 4.06 8.61 -21.00
N PRO A 73 3.90 9.25 -22.17
CA PRO A 73 5.07 9.78 -22.89
C PRO A 73 5.85 10.81 -22.09
N ALA A 74 5.14 11.71 -21.41
CA ALA A 74 5.77 12.73 -20.58
C ALA A 74 6.44 12.11 -19.35
N ALA A 75 5.79 11.16 -18.67
CA ALA A 75 6.35 10.48 -17.51
C ALA A 75 7.64 9.71 -17.88
N GLN A 76 7.69 9.04 -19.03
CA GLN A 76 8.88 8.34 -19.51
C GLN A 76 10.02 9.30 -19.89
N GLN A 77 9.71 10.45 -20.50
CA GLN A 77 10.70 11.48 -20.78
C GLN A 77 11.30 12.04 -19.47
N LEU A 78 10.47 12.29 -18.46
CA LEU A 78 10.90 12.82 -17.17
C LEU A 78 11.71 11.79 -16.36
N ASP A 79 11.40 10.49 -16.51
CA ASP A 79 12.22 9.40 -15.95
C ASP A 79 13.65 9.44 -16.52
N GLN A 80 13.80 9.58 -17.83
CA GLN A 80 15.11 9.72 -18.45
C GLN A 80 15.85 10.99 -18.03
N GLN A 81 15.13 12.10 -17.85
CA GLN A 81 15.71 13.41 -17.57
C GLN A 81 16.04 13.61 -16.08
N TYR A 82 15.18 13.16 -15.19
CA TYR A 82 15.26 13.44 -13.75
C TYR A 82 15.50 12.18 -12.90
N HIS A 83 15.52 10.99 -13.52
CA HIS A 83 15.68 9.69 -12.83
C HIS A 83 14.57 9.42 -11.79
N VAL A 84 13.37 9.94 -12.04
CA VAL A 84 12.16 9.66 -11.27
C VAL A 84 11.33 8.67 -12.07
N LEU A 85 11.17 7.46 -11.54
CA LEU A 85 10.49 6.37 -12.25
C LEU A 85 9.13 6.82 -12.81
N ALA A 86 8.89 6.56 -14.09
CA ALA A 86 7.63 6.90 -14.76
C ALA A 86 6.41 6.28 -14.05
N SER A 87 6.56 5.06 -13.51
CA SER A 87 5.51 4.38 -12.73
C SER A 87 5.15 5.14 -11.45
N ILE A 88 6.12 5.72 -10.76
CA ILE A 88 5.89 6.52 -9.55
C ILE A 88 5.15 7.81 -9.92
N THR A 89 5.64 8.53 -10.93
CA THR A 89 4.98 9.75 -11.43
C THR A 89 3.52 9.50 -11.82
N LEU A 90 3.26 8.41 -12.56
CA LEU A 90 1.90 8.05 -12.99
C LEU A 90 1.01 7.65 -11.80
N SER A 91 1.52 6.84 -10.87
CA SER A 91 0.76 6.40 -9.71
C SER A 91 0.35 7.57 -8.82
N GLN A 92 1.26 8.51 -8.58
CA GLN A 92 0.99 9.72 -7.82
C GLN A 92 0.01 10.63 -8.56
N ALA A 93 0.17 10.82 -9.88
CA ALA A 93 -0.77 11.60 -10.67
C ALA A 93 -2.20 11.01 -10.62
N ILE A 94 -2.34 9.69 -10.69
CA ILE A 94 -3.63 9.00 -10.56
C ILE A 94 -4.26 9.28 -9.19
N LEU A 95 -3.49 9.05 -8.12
CA LEU A 95 -3.98 9.14 -6.76
C LEU A 95 -4.34 10.58 -6.37
N GLU A 96 -3.44 11.53 -6.62
CA GLU A 96 -3.58 12.93 -6.19
C GLU A 96 -4.59 13.71 -7.02
N SER A 97 -4.83 13.32 -8.28
CA SER A 97 -5.76 14.03 -9.17
C SER A 97 -7.11 13.36 -9.34
N ASP A 98 -7.34 12.20 -8.71
CA ASP A 98 -8.50 11.37 -9.00
C ASP A 98 -8.65 11.14 -10.52
N TRP A 99 -7.61 10.55 -11.14
CA TRP A 99 -7.56 10.32 -12.58
C TRP A 99 -7.71 11.58 -13.43
N GLY A 100 -7.25 12.72 -12.92
CA GLY A 100 -7.36 14.02 -13.56
C GLY A 100 -8.73 14.68 -13.43
N GLN A 101 -9.62 14.16 -12.57
CA GLN A 101 -11.00 14.65 -12.39
C GLN A 101 -11.12 15.65 -11.23
N SER A 102 -10.14 15.72 -10.33
CA SER A 102 -10.17 16.68 -9.22
C SER A 102 -10.28 18.13 -9.72
N THR A 103 -10.93 18.98 -8.94
CA THR A 103 -11.05 20.42 -9.26
C THR A 103 -9.68 21.06 -9.52
N ASN A 104 -8.67 20.64 -8.78
CA ASN A 104 -7.31 21.15 -8.96
C ASN A 104 -6.70 20.73 -10.29
N ALA A 105 -6.92 19.49 -10.72
CA ALA A 105 -6.45 18.99 -12.01
C ALA A 105 -7.18 19.64 -13.20
N THR A 106 -8.48 19.91 -13.06
CA THR A 106 -9.30 20.43 -14.15
C THR A 106 -9.21 21.96 -14.30
N GLU A 107 -9.17 22.70 -13.20
CA GLU A 107 -9.17 24.16 -13.23
C GLU A 107 -7.78 24.79 -13.19
N ASN A 108 -6.81 24.13 -12.56
CA ASN A 108 -5.46 24.63 -12.36
C ASN A 108 -4.39 23.82 -13.11
N ASN A 109 -4.76 22.77 -13.84
CA ASN A 109 -3.83 21.78 -14.40
C ASN A 109 -2.85 21.21 -13.36
N ASN A 110 -3.23 21.18 -12.10
CA ASN A 110 -2.39 20.80 -10.97
C ASN A 110 -2.71 19.37 -10.55
N LEU A 111 -1.96 18.41 -11.08
CA LEU A 111 -2.19 16.98 -10.84
C LEU A 111 -1.77 16.51 -9.45
N PHE A 112 -0.94 17.26 -8.73
CA PHE A 112 -0.32 16.80 -7.48
C PHE A 112 -0.70 17.67 -6.27
N GLY A 113 -1.70 18.52 -6.39
CA GLY A 113 -2.12 19.39 -5.29
C GLY A 113 -1.04 20.33 -4.78
N VAL A 114 -0.12 20.75 -5.65
CA VAL A 114 0.99 21.64 -5.28
C VAL A 114 0.46 22.97 -4.78
N LYS A 115 0.83 23.33 -3.55
CA LYS A 115 0.49 24.63 -2.94
C LYS A 115 1.43 25.73 -3.46
N SER A 116 0.95 26.98 -3.47
CA SER A 116 1.72 28.14 -3.93
C SER A 116 1.29 29.40 -3.19
N THR A 117 2.22 30.30 -2.93
CA THR A 117 1.92 31.60 -2.29
C THR A 117 1.13 32.54 -3.22
N SER A 118 1.33 32.43 -4.53
CA SER A 118 0.71 33.27 -5.57
C SER A 118 -0.40 32.56 -6.38
N GLY A 119 -0.70 31.29 -6.06
CA GLY A 119 -1.66 30.49 -6.81
C GLY A 119 -3.12 30.84 -6.54
N ARG A 120 -4.03 30.06 -7.16
CA ARG A 120 -5.48 30.23 -7.00
C ARG A 120 -5.91 29.82 -5.58
N LEU A 121 -6.74 30.65 -4.93
CA LEU A 121 -7.34 30.34 -3.63
C LEU A 121 -8.52 29.35 -3.85
N MET A 122 -8.43 28.20 -3.18
CA MET A 122 -9.46 27.16 -3.25
C MET A 122 -9.82 26.68 -1.84
N THR A 123 -11.04 26.19 -1.69
CA THR A 123 -11.49 25.48 -0.50
C THR A 123 -11.05 24.02 -0.59
N THR A 124 -10.43 23.50 0.47
CA THR A 124 -10.00 22.12 0.57
C THR A 124 -10.27 21.59 1.97
N GLN A 125 -10.11 20.28 2.16
CA GLN A 125 -10.14 19.65 3.47
C GLN A 125 -8.74 19.23 3.87
N GLU A 126 -8.35 19.52 5.10
CA GLU A 126 -7.10 19.06 5.70
C GLU A 126 -7.41 18.30 6.98
N TYR A 127 -6.71 17.19 7.20
CA TYR A 127 -6.86 16.39 8.40
C TYR A 127 -5.78 16.77 9.41
N TYR A 128 -6.20 17.28 10.58
CA TYR A 128 -5.33 17.55 11.72
C TYR A 128 -6.15 17.49 13.01
N ASP A 129 -5.49 17.26 14.14
CA ASP A 129 -6.13 17.11 15.46
C ASP A 129 -7.28 16.08 15.50
N GLY A 130 -7.14 14.99 14.72
CA GLY A 130 -8.12 13.90 14.70
C GLY A 130 -9.40 14.16 13.90
N ALA A 131 -9.49 15.28 13.14
CA ALA A 131 -10.68 15.64 12.37
C ALA A 131 -10.35 16.26 11.01
N TYR A 132 -11.32 16.24 10.09
CA TYR A 132 -11.24 16.97 8.82
C TYR A 132 -11.72 18.42 9.03
N HIS A 133 -10.90 19.37 8.58
CA HIS A 133 -11.18 20.77 8.62
C HIS A 133 -11.28 21.37 7.23
N THR A 134 -12.36 22.13 6.98
CA THR A 134 -12.49 22.87 5.73
C THR A 134 -11.67 24.15 5.81
N VAL A 135 -10.67 24.26 4.96
CA VAL A 135 -9.73 25.39 4.95
C VAL A 135 -9.59 25.98 3.56
N LYS A 136 -9.11 27.22 3.47
CA LYS A 136 -8.73 27.85 2.20
C LYS A 136 -7.22 27.80 2.02
N ARG A 137 -6.77 27.31 0.88
CA ARG A 137 -5.34 27.23 0.51
C ARG A 137 -5.14 27.72 -0.92
N ARG A 138 -3.96 28.27 -1.18
CA ARG A 138 -3.57 28.62 -2.54
C ARG A 138 -2.85 27.46 -3.20
N PHE A 139 -3.29 27.11 -4.40
CA PHE A 139 -2.70 26.05 -5.21
C PHE A 139 -2.07 26.64 -6.47
N ALA A 140 -0.94 26.06 -6.88
CA ALA A 140 -0.28 26.44 -8.11
C ALA A 140 -1.21 26.24 -9.32
N VAL A 141 -1.12 27.15 -10.28
CA VAL A 141 -1.82 27.06 -11.57
C VAL A 141 -0.76 26.82 -12.64
N TYR A 142 -0.94 25.77 -13.42
CA TYR A 142 -0.04 25.40 -14.52
C TYR A 142 -0.70 25.63 -15.87
N ASP A 143 0.11 25.90 -16.89
CA ASP A 143 -0.38 26.04 -18.27
C ASP A 143 -0.90 24.71 -18.86
N SER A 144 -0.39 23.60 -18.33
CA SER A 144 -0.78 22.26 -18.76
C SER A 144 -0.47 21.19 -17.72
N TRP A 145 -1.04 20.00 -17.89
CA TRP A 145 -0.67 18.81 -17.09
C TRP A 145 0.82 18.46 -17.24
N HIS A 146 1.39 18.66 -18.42
CA HIS A 146 2.81 18.46 -18.66
C HIS A 146 3.66 19.39 -17.78
N ALA A 147 3.32 20.66 -17.64
CA ALA A 147 4.02 21.60 -16.76
C ALA A 147 3.93 21.17 -15.28
N SER A 148 2.78 20.66 -14.85
CA SER A 148 2.61 20.08 -13.52
C SER A 148 3.50 18.85 -13.29
N LEU A 149 3.59 17.94 -14.28
CA LEU A 149 4.48 16.78 -14.25
C LEU A 149 5.96 17.19 -14.13
N VAL A 150 6.39 18.17 -14.91
CA VAL A 150 7.77 18.68 -14.87
C VAL A 150 8.13 19.27 -13.53
N ASP A 151 7.25 20.09 -12.95
CA ASP A 151 7.46 20.70 -11.64
C ASP A 151 7.52 19.61 -10.54
N HIS A 152 6.65 18.63 -10.62
CA HIS A 152 6.64 17.50 -9.70
C HIS A 152 7.93 16.67 -9.80
N ALA A 153 8.36 16.30 -11.01
CA ALA A 153 9.59 15.56 -11.22
C ALA A 153 10.83 16.31 -10.71
N LYS A 154 10.89 17.62 -10.92
CA LYS A 154 11.95 18.48 -10.35
C LYS A 154 11.97 18.47 -8.83
N LYS A 155 10.80 18.54 -8.17
CA LYS A 155 10.71 18.48 -6.71
C LYS A 155 11.17 17.15 -6.17
N LEU A 156 10.83 16.05 -6.83
CA LEU A 156 11.29 14.72 -6.43
C LEU A 156 12.80 14.54 -6.67
N ALA A 157 13.35 15.09 -7.75
CA ALA A 157 14.76 14.94 -8.11
C ALA A 157 15.69 15.84 -7.29
N TYR A 158 15.28 17.07 -7.01
CA TYR A 158 16.12 18.11 -6.43
C TYR A 158 15.66 18.58 -5.04
N GLY A 159 14.52 18.07 -4.56
CA GLY A 159 13.92 18.48 -3.30
C GLY A 159 13.14 19.79 -3.40
N THR A 160 12.80 20.33 -2.25
CA THR A 160 12.03 21.57 -2.10
C THR A 160 12.86 22.62 -1.36
N THR A 161 12.36 23.86 -1.26
CA THR A 161 13.06 24.94 -0.55
C THR A 161 13.25 24.67 0.95
N TRP A 162 12.40 23.83 1.56
CA TRP A 162 12.49 23.48 2.99
C TRP A 162 13.12 22.11 3.24
N ASP A 163 13.17 21.25 2.20
CA ASP A 163 13.79 19.92 2.28
C ASP A 163 14.33 19.54 0.91
N SER A 164 15.55 19.97 0.65
CA SER A 164 16.21 19.83 -0.65
C SER A 164 16.67 18.40 -0.98
N GLN A 165 16.69 17.50 0.01
CA GLN A 165 17.32 16.17 -0.14
C GLN A 165 16.38 15.01 0.19
N HIS A 166 15.32 15.23 0.94
CA HIS A 166 14.52 14.14 1.51
C HIS A 166 13.95 13.20 0.43
N TYR A 167 13.22 13.75 -0.53
CA TYR A 167 12.61 12.94 -1.59
C TYR A 167 13.65 12.33 -2.53
N ALA A 168 14.66 13.09 -2.90
CA ALA A 168 15.73 12.61 -3.79
C ALA A 168 16.53 11.45 -3.19
N ALA A 169 16.68 11.38 -1.87
CA ALA A 169 17.38 10.31 -1.19
C ALA A 169 16.57 9.00 -1.14
N VAL A 170 15.25 9.08 -1.19
CA VAL A 170 14.34 7.92 -1.01
C VAL A 170 13.95 7.25 -2.34
N ILE A 171 13.92 8.01 -3.44
CA ILE A 171 13.32 7.56 -4.72
C ILE A 171 14.31 7.43 -5.88
N LYS A 172 15.60 7.59 -5.61
CA LYS A 172 16.68 7.35 -6.60
C LYS A 172 17.18 5.94 -6.57
#